data_456b20278608ae8b980d119087a89af3
#
_entry.id   456b20278608ae8b980d119087a89af3
#
_cell.length_a   1.000
_cell.length_b   1.000
_cell.length_c   1.000
_cell.angle_alpha   90.00
_cell.angle_beta   90.00
_cell.angle_gamma   90.00
#
_symmetry.space_group_name_H-M   'P 1'
#
loop_
_entity.id
_entity.type
_entity.pdbx_description
1 polymer ?
#
loop_
_entity_poly.entity_id
_entity_poly.type
_entity_poly.pdbx_seq_one_letter_code
_entity_poly.pdbx_strand_id
1 'polypeptide(L)'
;MTSTNGCHQTVTQIVYRSATVKCTALWTKASRSTVASKTVDEIRGKKIIVPTSTRWHSYHDALSRIIDIPAQDLNTLCTRLDCRAPTERKHLFLKEYCTVLKPLTVALDILQGEDNCYYGSLLPTLEILMTRTLALQNGLSRMTAGLPGVIVQAIKTQFAPVLESSEALLSALTLPKFKVRWIGAAERREEARALLVAECRTIPQDAEPAENKNQEVAAHSSANEKDFFSFDDEEDEIMSFSTDAEVLEYMRSGSELGVLNRFPRVKAVFMKCNTATPSSAPVERLFSLGGLVLTPRRNRLSDKRFERLLLMRYNHTFCADLE
;
A
#
# COMPACT_ATOMS: atom_id res chain seq x y z
N MET A 1 -33.24 -13.71 -13.10
CA MET A 1 -31.81 -14.03 -13.30
C MET A 1 -31.01 -14.21 -11.99
N THR A 2 -31.65 -14.38 -10.85
CA THR A 2 -30.99 -14.42 -9.50
C THR A 2 -30.71 -15.84 -8.97
N SER A 3 -31.23 -16.89 -9.61
CA SER A 3 -31.10 -18.28 -9.11
C SER A 3 -29.78 -18.99 -9.48
N THR A 4 -29.14 -18.59 -10.57
CA THR A 4 -27.89 -19.24 -11.04
C THR A 4 -26.64 -18.80 -10.26
N ASN A 5 -26.59 -17.58 -9.74
CA ASN A 5 -25.44 -17.06 -9.00
C ASN A 5 -25.26 -17.74 -7.63
N GLY A 6 -26.34 -18.07 -6.95
CA GLY A 6 -26.28 -18.76 -5.65
C GLY A 6 -25.72 -20.18 -5.74
N CYS A 7 -26.07 -20.94 -6.79
CA CYS A 7 -25.58 -22.30 -6.99
C CYS A 7 -24.07 -22.31 -7.33
N HIS A 8 -23.59 -21.36 -8.14
CA HIS A 8 -22.17 -21.25 -8.48
C HIS A 8 -21.29 -20.87 -7.27
N GLN A 9 -21.75 -19.96 -6.40
CA GLN A 9 -21.05 -19.61 -5.17
C GLN A 9 -20.89 -20.83 -4.25
N THR A 10 -21.92 -21.65 -4.12
CA THR A 10 -21.88 -22.86 -3.29
C THR A 10 -20.83 -23.87 -3.81
N VAL A 11 -20.81 -24.12 -5.14
CA VAL A 11 -19.85 -25.04 -5.77
C VAL A 11 -18.42 -24.54 -5.58
N THR A 12 -18.15 -23.26 -5.81
CA THR A 12 -16.84 -22.62 -5.61
C THR A 12 -16.37 -22.77 -4.17
N GLN A 13 -17.25 -22.55 -3.18
CA GLN A 13 -16.93 -22.70 -1.76
C GLN A 13 -16.61 -24.15 -1.39
N ILE A 14 -17.34 -25.14 -1.93
CA ILE A 14 -17.08 -26.56 -1.69
C ILE A 14 -15.70 -26.95 -2.24
N VAL A 15 -15.40 -26.54 -3.48
CA VAL A 15 -14.11 -26.83 -4.12
C VAL A 15 -12.98 -26.15 -3.35
N TYR A 16 -13.14 -24.89 -2.94
CA TYR A 16 -12.20 -24.15 -2.13
C TYR A 16 -11.89 -24.89 -0.82
N ARG A 17 -12.92 -25.19 0.01
CA ARG A 17 -12.75 -25.90 1.27
C ARG A 17 -12.05 -27.24 1.07
N SER A 18 -12.47 -28.01 0.07
CA SER A 18 -11.92 -29.31 -0.23
C SER A 18 -10.47 -29.26 -0.75
N ALA A 19 -10.08 -28.21 -1.46
CA ALA A 19 -8.71 -27.99 -1.92
C ALA A 19 -7.79 -27.52 -0.80
N THR A 20 -8.25 -26.56 0.01
CA THR A 20 -7.49 -25.97 1.11
C THR A 20 -7.22 -26.96 2.25
N VAL A 21 -8.16 -27.86 2.55
CA VAL A 21 -7.95 -28.95 3.53
C VAL A 21 -6.77 -29.82 3.13
N LYS A 22 -6.60 -30.11 1.84
CA LYS A 22 -5.45 -30.90 1.37
C LYS A 22 -4.12 -30.12 1.49
N CYS A 23 -4.12 -28.83 1.19
CA CYS A 23 -2.95 -27.98 1.39
C CYS A 23 -2.59 -27.89 2.88
N THR A 24 -3.59 -27.74 3.76
CA THR A 24 -3.38 -27.71 5.22
C THR A 24 -2.78 -29.02 5.73
N ALA A 25 -3.26 -30.16 5.23
CA ALA A 25 -2.70 -31.46 5.59
C ALA A 25 -1.22 -31.57 5.19
N LEU A 26 -0.87 -31.11 3.95
CA LEU A 26 0.51 -31.07 3.48
C LEU A 26 1.38 -30.16 4.34
N TRP A 27 0.96 -28.93 4.62
CA TRP A 27 1.68 -28.00 5.49
C TRP A 27 1.91 -28.55 6.88
N THR A 28 0.86 -29.14 7.47
CA THR A 28 0.94 -29.74 8.81
C THR A 28 1.93 -30.89 8.87
N LYS A 29 1.94 -31.75 7.85
CA LYS A 29 2.89 -32.87 7.80
C LYS A 29 4.32 -32.40 7.52
N ALA A 30 4.50 -31.47 6.59
CA ALA A 30 5.82 -30.93 6.25
C ALA A 30 6.48 -30.16 7.43
N SER A 31 5.69 -29.57 8.34
CA SER A 31 6.20 -28.79 9.48
C SER A 31 6.47 -29.60 10.73
N ARG A 32 5.90 -30.80 10.87
CA ARG A 32 5.95 -31.61 12.11
C ARG A 32 7.26 -32.35 12.32
N SER A 33 8.07 -32.54 11.29
CA SER A 33 9.22 -33.43 11.36
C SER A 33 10.36 -32.87 10.51
N THR A 34 11.58 -32.95 11.06
CA THR A 34 12.81 -32.65 10.30
C THR A 34 13.00 -33.60 9.12
N VAL A 35 12.53 -34.87 9.21
CA VAL A 35 12.55 -35.83 8.12
C VAL A 35 11.63 -35.40 6.98
N ALA A 36 10.41 -34.96 7.31
CA ALA A 36 9.47 -34.41 6.32
C ALA A 36 10.01 -33.15 5.64
N SER A 37 10.67 -32.26 6.38
CA SER A 37 11.32 -31.07 5.82
C SER A 37 12.47 -31.45 4.85
N LYS A 38 13.29 -32.45 5.19
CA LYS A 38 14.34 -32.99 4.30
C LYS A 38 13.75 -33.58 3.02
N THR A 39 12.66 -34.36 3.14
CA THR A 39 11.96 -34.92 1.96
C THR A 39 11.47 -33.82 1.01
N VAL A 40 10.99 -32.70 1.54
CA VAL A 40 10.60 -31.52 0.74
C VAL A 40 11.81 -30.90 0.05
N ASP A 41 12.91 -30.72 0.78
CA ASP A 41 14.15 -30.15 0.24
C ASP A 41 14.78 -31.04 -0.85
N GLU A 42 14.75 -32.37 -0.68
CA GLU A 42 15.23 -33.36 -1.68
C GLU A 42 14.47 -33.28 -3.00
N ILE A 43 13.14 -33.11 -2.96
CA ILE A 43 12.30 -33.11 -4.16
C ILE A 43 12.31 -31.72 -4.84
N ARG A 44 12.45 -30.63 -4.07
CA ARG A 44 12.29 -29.27 -4.58
C ARG A 44 13.47 -28.33 -4.42
N GLY A 45 14.43 -28.61 -3.56
CA GLY A 45 15.48 -27.66 -3.20
C GLY A 45 14.98 -26.36 -2.50
N LYS A 46 13.70 -26.31 -2.10
CA LYS A 46 13.10 -25.13 -1.42
C LYS A 46 12.08 -25.60 -0.38
N LYS A 47 12.12 -25.01 0.81
CA LYS A 47 11.17 -25.28 1.90
C LYS A 47 9.74 -24.90 1.53
N ILE A 48 8.77 -25.67 2.00
CA ILE A 48 7.35 -25.29 1.97
C ILE A 48 7.13 -24.19 3.02
N ILE A 49 6.46 -23.12 2.62
CA ILE A 49 6.01 -22.06 3.53
C ILE A 49 4.75 -22.56 4.21
N VAL A 50 4.73 -22.53 5.55
CA VAL A 50 3.54 -22.81 6.34
C VAL A 50 2.86 -21.46 6.65
N PRO A 51 1.57 -21.30 6.33
CA PRO A 51 0.89 -20.03 6.57
C PRO A 51 0.77 -19.76 8.07
N THR A 52 0.99 -18.51 8.45
CA THR A 52 0.69 -18.02 9.80
C THR A 52 -0.76 -17.53 9.85
N SER A 53 -1.46 -17.79 10.95
CA SER A 53 -2.88 -17.44 11.11
C SER A 53 -3.14 -15.93 11.12
N THR A 54 -2.13 -15.12 11.42
CA THR A 54 -2.25 -13.68 11.62
C THR A 54 -2.01 -12.84 10.38
N ARG A 55 -1.48 -13.43 9.28
CA ARG A 55 -1.10 -12.69 8.07
C ARG A 55 -1.73 -13.32 6.84
N TRP A 56 -2.67 -12.62 6.24
CA TRP A 56 -3.33 -13.06 5.01
C TRP A 56 -2.34 -13.31 3.85
N HIS A 57 -1.30 -12.49 3.71
CA HIS A 57 -0.20 -12.68 2.76
C HIS A 57 0.46 -14.06 2.86
N SER A 58 0.70 -14.54 4.09
CA SER A 58 1.37 -15.81 4.30
C SER A 58 0.57 -16.99 3.74
N TYR A 59 -0.77 -16.88 3.73
CA TYR A 59 -1.64 -17.91 3.17
C TYR A 59 -1.56 -17.97 1.63
N HIS A 60 -1.60 -16.80 0.97
CA HIS A 60 -1.41 -16.71 -0.47
C HIS A 60 -0.03 -17.25 -0.90
N ASP A 61 1.03 -16.84 -0.21
CA ASP A 61 2.40 -17.28 -0.50
C ASP A 61 2.57 -18.77 -0.30
N ALA A 62 1.99 -19.32 0.76
CA ALA A 62 2.01 -20.76 1.03
C ALA A 62 1.25 -21.55 -0.05
N LEU A 63 0.10 -21.04 -0.53
CA LEU A 63 -0.62 -21.65 -1.66
C LEU A 63 0.20 -21.55 -2.95
N SER A 64 0.74 -20.38 -3.27
CA SER A 64 1.57 -20.17 -4.46
C SER A 64 2.75 -21.15 -4.51
N ARG A 65 3.38 -21.40 -3.36
CA ARG A 65 4.46 -22.41 -3.24
C ARG A 65 4.01 -23.83 -3.57
N ILE A 66 2.77 -24.21 -3.22
CA ILE A 66 2.23 -25.53 -3.57
C ILE A 66 1.92 -25.62 -5.06
N ILE A 67 1.31 -24.56 -5.64
CA ILE A 67 0.92 -24.58 -7.07
C ILE A 67 2.12 -24.56 -8.01
N ASP A 68 3.23 -23.98 -7.58
CA ASP A 68 4.49 -24.00 -8.32
C ASP A 68 5.15 -25.41 -8.38
N ILE A 69 4.64 -26.38 -7.59
CA ILE A 69 5.14 -27.76 -7.64
C ILE A 69 4.57 -28.46 -8.86
N PRO A 70 5.40 -29.04 -9.75
CA PRO A 70 4.91 -29.89 -10.81
C PRO A 70 4.03 -31.02 -10.26
N ALA A 71 2.97 -31.38 -10.99
CA ALA A 71 1.98 -32.35 -10.51
C ALA A 71 2.59 -33.71 -10.12
N GLN A 72 3.62 -34.15 -10.85
CA GLN A 72 4.34 -35.41 -10.56
C GLN A 72 5.09 -35.31 -9.21
N ASP A 73 5.82 -34.22 -8.99
CA ASP A 73 6.58 -34.00 -7.75
C ASP A 73 5.65 -33.84 -6.56
N LEU A 74 4.52 -33.14 -6.77
CA LEU A 74 3.49 -32.95 -5.74
C LEU A 74 2.87 -34.31 -5.34
N ASN A 75 2.57 -35.18 -6.30
CA ASN A 75 2.08 -36.53 -6.02
C ASN A 75 3.12 -37.36 -5.27
N THR A 76 4.37 -37.35 -5.71
CA THR A 76 5.48 -38.04 -5.05
C THR A 76 5.66 -37.54 -3.62
N LEU A 77 5.67 -36.24 -3.42
CA LEU A 77 5.76 -35.61 -2.11
C LEU A 77 4.61 -36.01 -1.19
N CYS A 78 3.39 -35.94 -1.69
CA CYS A 78 2.20 -36.29 -0.92
C CYS A 78 2.20 -37.79 -0.54
N THR A 79 2.66 -38.68 -1.45
CA THR A 79 2.79 -40.11 -1.16
C THR A 79 3.83 -40.36 -0.07
N ARG A 80 5.01 -39.72 -0.16
CA ARG A 80 6.07 -39.88 0.86
C ARG A 80 5.66 -39.30 2.23
N LEU A 81 4.81 -38.27 2.24
CA LEU A 81 4.31 -37.67 3.47
C LEU A 81 2.99 -38.30 3.95
N ASP A 82 2.54 -39.37 3.33
CA ASP A 82 1.28 -40.04 3.64
C ASP A 82 0.10 -39.04 3.71
N CYS A 83 -0.05 -38.19 2.68
CA CYS A 83 -1.17 -37.29 2.53
C CYS A 83 -1.75 -37.38 1.10
N ARG A 84 -3.02 -36.95 0.96
CA ARG A 84 -3.70 -37.00 -0.35
C ARG A 84 -3.40 -35.77 -1.18
N ALA A 85 -2.82 -35.94 -2.35
CA ALA A 85 -2.59 -34.85 -3.29
C ALA A 85 -3.89 -34.20 -3.78
N PRO A 86 -3.89 -32.90 -4.10
CA PRO A 86 -4.97 -32.26 -4.83
C PRO A 86 -5.16 -32.93 -6.20
N THR A 87 -6.39 -33.14 -6.62
CA THR A 87 -6.69 -33.57 -8.00
C THR A 87 -6.34 -32.46 -8.99
N GLU A 88 -6.11 -32.77 -10.26
CA GLU A 88 -5.83 -31.77 -11.31
C GLU A 88 -6.85 -30.62 -11.32
N ARG A 89 -8.13 -30.97 -11.20
CA ARG A 89 -9.20 -29.97 -11.12
C ARG A 89 -9.04 -29.02 -9.92
N LYS A 90 -8.61 -29.53 -8.76
CA LYS A 90 -8.37 -28.70 -7.56
C LYS A 90 -7.09 -27.89 -7.68
N HIS A 91 -6.07 -28.48 -8.32
CA HIS A 91 -4.83 -27.78 -8.59
C HIS A 91 -5.05 -26.60 -9.55
N LEU A 92 -5.82 -26.82 -10.64
CA LEU A 92 -6.22 -25.74 -11.54
C LEU A 92 -7.01 -24.65 -10.79
N PHE A 93 -7.99 -25.05 -9.98
CA PHE A 93 -8.75 -24.11 -9.14
C PHE A 93 -7.85 -23.26 -8.25
N LEU A 94 -6.89 -23.87 -7.54
CA LEU A 94 -5.95 -23.14 -6.69
C LEU A 94 -5.07 -22.19 -7.49
N LYS A 95 -4.63 -22.59 -8.68
CA LYS A 95 -3.84 -21.74 -9.58
C LYS A 95 -4.62 -20.48 -9.99
N GLU A 96 -5.84 -20.67 -10.45
CA GLU A 96 -6.71 -19.53 -10.81
C GLU A 96 -7.06 -18.66 -9.60
N TYR A 97 -7.33 -19.28 -8.45
CA TYR A 97 -7.57 -18.58 -7.19
C TYR A 97 -6.40 -17.68 -6.79
N CYS A 98 -5.16 -18.18 -6.83
CA CYS A 98 -3.97 -17.36 -6.56
C CYS A 98 -3.78 -16.26 -7.60
N THR A 99 -4.08 -16.54 -8.88
CA THR A 99 -4.02 -15.52 -9.94
C THR A 99 -4.99 -14.37 -9.66
N VAL A 100 -6.21 -14.68 -9.26
CA VAL A 100 -7.23 -13.65 -8.92
C VAL A 100 -6.86 -12.85 -7.68
N LEU A 101 -6.18 -13.49 -6.71
CA LEU A 101 -5.76 -12.81 -5.47
C LEU A 101 -4.45 -12.02 -5.62
N LYS A 102 -3.68 -12.25 -6.67
CA LYS A 102 -2.40 -11.55 -6.87
C LYS A 102 -2.50 -10.03 -6.86
N PRO A 103 -3.49 -9.37 -7.49
CA PRO A 103 -3.66 -7.92 -7.37
C PRO A 103 -3.86 -7.44 -5.92
N LEU A 104 -4.55 -8.23 -5.09
CA LEU A 104 -4.75 -7.93 -3.66
C LEU A 104 -3.44 -7.96 -2.89
N THR A 105 -2.55 -8.95 -3.15
CA THR A 105 -1.24 -8.99 -2.49
C THR A 105 -0.42 -7.75 -2.81
N VAL A 106 -0.40 -7.35 -4.09
CA VAL A 106 0.31 -6.14 -4.53
C VAL A 106 -0.26 -4.87 -3.88
N ALA A 107 -1.59 -4.76 -3.81
CA ALA A 107 -2.25 -3.63 -3.16
C ALA A 107 -1.92 -3.55 -1.66
N LEU A 108 -1.90 -4.69 -0.97
CA LEU A 108 -1.51 -4.77 0.44
C LEU A 108 -0.05 -4.38 0.64
N ASP A 109 0.89 -4.84 -0.22
CA ASP A 109 2.30 -4.46 -0.15
C ASP A 109 2.46 -2.94 -0.27
N ILE A 110 1.73 -2.31 -1.20
CA ILE A 110 1.74 -0.85 -1.39
C ILE A 110 1.21 -0.12 -0.14
N LEU A 111 0.06 -0.57 0.40
CA LEU A 111 -0.63 0.11 1.51
C LEU A 111 -0.01 -0.19 2.88
N GLN A 112 0.81 -1.23 2.99
CA GLN A 112 1.52 -1.61 4.21
C GLN A 112 2.99 -1.18 4.21
N GLY A 113 3.46 -0.52 3.16
CA GLY A 113 4.83 0.00 3.06
C GLY A 113 5.20 0.90 4.25
N GLU A 114 6.49 1.02 4.54
CA GLU A 114 7.01 1.93 5.57
C GLU A 114 7.33 3.30 4.97
N ASP A 115 7.97 3.29 3.82
CA ASP A 115 8.40 4.49 3.15
C ASP A 115 7.32 5.04 2.22
N ASN A 116 7.11 6.36 2.27
CA ASN A 116 6.20 7.08 1.37
C ASN A 116 4.76 6.54 1.35
N CYS A 117 4.29 6.00 2.48
CA CYS A 117 2.96 5.44 2.65
C CYS A 117 1.99 6.50 3.16
N TYR A 118 1.50 7.34 2.26
CA TYR A 118 0.55 8.42 2.54
C TYR A 118 -0.89 7.96 2.32
N TYR A 119 -1.83 8.56 3.05
CA TYR A 119 -3.27 8.26 2.92
C TYR A 119 -3.76 8.37 1.47
N GLY A 120 -3.25 9.33 0.71
CA GLY A 120 -3.56 9.51 -0.71
C GLY A 120 -3.17 8.34 -1.62
N SER A 121 -2.42 7.35 -1.11
CA SER A 121 -2.16 6.11 -1.83
C SER A 121 -3.36 5.16 -1.84
N LEU A 122 -4.30 5.32 -0.90
CA LEU A 122 -5.39 4.37 -0.70
C LEU A 122 -6.36 4.34 -1.88
N LEU A 123 -6.92 5.49 -2.24
CA LEU A 123 -7.96 5.56 -3.28
C LEU A 123 -7.47 5.12 -4.67
N PRO A 124 -6.30 5.58 -5.18
CA PRO A 124 -5.75 5.08 -6.44
C PRO A 124 -5.46 3.58 -6.41
N THR A 125 -4.98 3.05 -5.26
CA THR A 125 -4.69 1.62 -5.13
C THR A 125 -5.97 0.80 -5.20
N LEU A 126 -7.06 1.23 -4.55
CA LEU A 126 -8.36 0.54 -4.60
C LEU A 126 -8.94 0.54 -6.02
N GLU A 127 -8.92 1.66 -6.73
CA GLU A 127 -9.44 1.78 -8.10
C GLU A 127 -8.64 0.89 -9.09
N ILE A 128 -7.32 0.93 -9.00
CA ILE A 128 -6.45 0.09 -9.84
C ILE A 128 -6.63 -1.40 -9.48
N LEU A 129 -6.76 -1.72 -8.20
CA LEU A 129 -7.03 -3.08 -7.72
C LEU A 129 -8.32 -3.63 -8.33
N MET A 130 -9.42 -2.87 -8.24
CA MET A 130 -10.71 -3.29 -8.79
C MET A 130 -10.63 -3.50 -10.31
N THR A 131 -10.01 -2.58 -11.03
CA THR A 131 -9.81 -2.66 -12.48
C THR A 131 -9.00 -3.88 -12.89
N ARG A 132 -7.85 -4.11 -12.24
CA ARG A 132 -6.98 -5.26 -12.52
C ARG A 132 -7.64 -6.59 -12.17
N THR A 133 -8.40 -6.63 -11.07
CA THR A 133 -9.12 -7.84 -10.66
C THR A 133 -10.20 -8.21 -11.68
N LEU A 134 -11.01 -7.25 -12.16
CA LEU A 134 -12.03 -7.49 -13.17
C LEU A 134 -11.44 -7.90 -14.53
N ALA A 135 -10.29 -7.37 -14.91
CA ALA A 135 -9.63 -7.73 -16.16
C ALA A 135 -9.24 -9.22 -16.24
N LEU A 136 -9.10 -9.91 -15.10
CA LEU A 136 -8.79 -11.34 -15.05
C LEU A 136 -9.98 -12.24 -15.41
N GLN A 137 -11.20 -11.71 -15.39
CA GLN A 137 -12.42 -12.52 -15.51
C GLN A 137 -12.48 -13.39 -16.78
N ASN A 138 -12.00 -12.87 -17.90
CA ASN A 138 -12.08 -13.54 -19.20
C ASN A 138 -11.12 -14.73 -19.37
N GLY A 139 -10.12 -14.87 -18.48
CA GLY A 139 -9.13 -15.96 -18.54
C GLY A 139 -9.38 -17.10 -17.56
N LEU A 140 -10.51 -17.10 -16.84
CA LEU A 140 -10.80 -18.02 -15.76
C LEU A 140 -11.78 -19.12 -16.18
N SER A 141 -11.63 -20.29 -15.54
CA SER A 141 -12.59 -21.39 -15.69
C SER A 141 -13.95 -21.03 -15.08
N ARG A 142 -15.00 -21.81 -15.44
CA ARG A 142 -16.35 -21.62 -14.87
C ARG A 142 -16.39 -21.69 -13.34
N MET A 143 -15.41 -22.31 -12.70
CA MET A 143 -15.34 -22.44 -11.24
C MET A 143 -14.90 -21.15 -10.54
N THR A 144 -14.12 -20.33 -11.21
CA THR A 144 -13.48 -19.14 -10.66
C THR A 144 -13.89 -17.83 -11.32
N ALA A 145 -14.56 -17.90 -12.47
CA ALA A 145 -14.99 -16.73 -13.25
C ALA A 145 -15.83 -15.70 -12.46
N GLY A 146 -16.56 -16.14 -11.44
CA GLY A 146 -17.32 -15.26 -10.54
C GLY A 146 -16.52 -14.58 -9.45
N LEU A 147 -15.29 -15.06 -9.14
CA LEU A 147 -14.48 -14.54 -8.04
C LEU A 147 -14.11 -13.07 -8.19
N PRO A 148 -13.65 -12.59 -9.36
CA PRO A 148 -13.31 -11.18 -9.54
C PRO A 148 -14.47 -10.25 -9.19
N GLY A 149 -15.67 -10.55 -9.67
CA GLY A 149 -16.87 -9.76 -9.39
C GLY A 149 -17.23 -9.72 -7.91
N VAL A 150 -17.13 -10.86 -7.21
CA VAL A 150 -17.39 -10.96 -5.76
C VAL A 150 -16.39 -10.14 -4.97
N ILE A 151 -15.10 -10.24 -5.31
CA ILE A 151 -14.04 -9.47 -4.64
C ILE A 151 -14.25 -7.97 -4.83
N VAL A 152 -14.49 -7.53 -6.04
CA VAL A 152 -14.73 -6.11 -6.35
C VAL A 152 -15.96 -5.58 -5.63
N GLN A 153 -17.05 -6.37 -5.59
CA GLN A 153 -18.23 -5.98 -4.84
C GLN A 153 -17.98 -5.87 -3.34
N ALA A 154 -17.19 -6.78 -2.76
CA ALA A 154 -16.78 -6.72 -1.37
C ALA A 154 -15.94 -5.47 -1.07
N ILE A 155 -14.99 -5.12 -1.96
CA ILE A 155 -14.18 -3.90 -1.85
C ILE A 155 -15.10 -2.66 -1.89
N LYS A 156 -15.99 -2.56 -2.86
CA LYS A 156 -16.94 -1.44 -2.98
C LYS A 156 -17.81 -1.28 -1.74
N THR A 157 -18.29 -2.38 -1.18
CA THR A 157 -19.10 -2.34 0.05
C THR A 157 -18.30 -1.92 1.25
N GLN A 158 -17.11 -2.50 1.44
CA GLN A 158 -16.28 -2.25 2.62
C GLN A 158 -15.67 -0.86 2.62
N PHE A 159 -15.28 -0.36 1.45
CA PHE A 159 -14.61 0.93 1.29
C PHE A 159 -15.52 2.02 0.71
N ALA A 160 -16.86 1.83 0.72
CA ALA A 160 -17.79 2.83 0.22
C ALA A 160 -17.52 4.25 0.78
N PRO A 161 -17.33 4.43 2.10
CA PRO A 161 -17.04 5.77 2.66
C PRO A 161 -15.76 6.40 2.10
N VAL A 162 -14.73 5.60 1.78
CA VAL A 162 -13.46 6.09 1.23
C VAL A 162 -13.61 6.42 -0.26
N LEU A 163 -14.34 5.56 -1.00
CA LEU A 163 -14.56 5.74 -2.44
C LEU A 163 -15.38 7.00 -2.78
N GLU A 164 -16.22 7.44 -1.84
CA GLU A 164 -17.07 8.62 -1.95
C GLU A 164 -16.50 9.87 -1.23
N SER A 165 -15.36 9.72 -0.54
CA SER A 165 -14.77 10.80 0.26
C SER A 165 -14.03 11.82 -0.60
N SER A 166 -14.41 13.08 -0.48
CA SER A 166 -13.67 14.21 -1.07
C SER A 166 -12.27 14.36 -0.44
N GLU A 167 -12.11 14.06 0.85
CA GLU A 167 -10.82 14.11 1.53
C GLU A 167 -9.87 13.03 0.99
N ALA A 168 -10.36 11.80 0.78
CA ALA A 168 -9.57 10.74 0.14
C ALA A 168 -9.17 11.10 -1.30
N LEU A 169 -10.06 11.78 -2.03
CA LEU A 169 -9.77 12.28 -3.38
C LEU A 169 -8.70 13.38 -3.33
N LEU A 170 -8.84 14.39 -2.46
CA LEU A 170 -7.86 15.48 -2.30
C LEU A 170 -6.49 14.93 -1.87
N SER A 171 -6.45 13.95 -0.95
CA SER A 171 -5.20 13.33 -0.54
C SER A 171 -4.48 12.65 -1.70
N ALA A 172 -5.21 11.98 -2.60
CA ALA A 172 -4.65 11.36 -3.80
C ALA A 172 -4.20 12.38 -4.85
N LEU A 173 -4.99 13.44 -5.06
CA LEU A 173 -4.68 14.51 -6.01
C LEU A 173 -3.41 15.28 -5.64
N THR A 174 -3.18 15.50 -4.36
CA THR A 174 -2.02 16.23 -3.84
C THR A 174 -0.75 15.38 -3.77
N LEU A 175 -0.83 14.06 -3.99
CA LEU A 175 0.35 13.23 -4.19
C LEU A 175 0.87 13.35 -5.62
N PRO A 176 2.09 13.90 -5.85
CA PRO A 176 2.65 14.13 -7.19
C PRO A 176 2.72 12.87 -8.05
N LYS A 177 2.91 11.72 -7.42
CA LYS A 177 2.94 10.40 -8.06
C LYS A 177 1.63 10.05 -8.77
N PHE A 178 0.48 10.45 -8.22
CA PHE A 178 -0.83 10.05 -8.72
C PHE A 178 -1.54 11.17 -9.46
N LYS A 179 -1.76 12.33 -8.83
CA LYS A 179 -2.56 13.44 -9.38
C LYS A 179 -3.90 12.90 -9.92
N VAL A 180 -4.23 13.16 -11.18
CA VAL A 180 -5.46 12.68 -11.85
C VAL A 180 -5.23 11.44 -12.74
N ARG A 181 -4.00 10.88 -12.79
CA ARG A 181 -3.61 9.85 -13.79
C ARG A 181 -4.37 8.53 -13.64
N TRP A 182 -4.84 8.21 -12.45
CA TRP A 182 -5.56 6.99 -12.13
C TRP A 182 -7.07 7.08 -12.39
N ILE A 183 -7.59 8.28 -12.62
CA ILE A 183 -9.00 8.52 -12.91
C ILE A 183 -9.23 8.28 -14.41
N GLY A 184 -10.07 7.29 -14.76
CA GLY A 184 -10.33 6.94 -16.15
C GLY A 184 -11.23 7.94 -16.90
N ALA A 185 -12.33 8.38 -16.27
CA ALA A 185 -13.31 9.27 -16.89
C ALA A 185 -12.83 10.73 -16.96
N ALA A 186 -12.99 11.38 -18.11
CA ALA A 186 -12.56 12.75 -18.32
C ALA A 186 -13.32 13.74 -17.45
N GLU A 187 -14.64 13.57 -17.35
CA GLU A 187 -15.52 14.40 -16.52
C GLU A 187 -15.08 14.36 -15.03
N ARG A 188 -14.84 13.16 -14.51
CA ARG A 188 -14.37 12.97 -13.13
C ARG A 188 -12.99 13.59 -12.89
N ARG A 189 -12.11 13.65 -13.90
CA ARG A 189 -10.83 14.37 -13.79
C ARG A 189 -11.01 15.87 -13.65
N GLU A 190 -11.94 16.46 -14.40
CA GLU A 190 -12.23 17.89 -14.29
C GLU A 190 -12.89 18.24 -12.96
N GLU A 191 -13.85 17.45 -12.50
CA GLU A 191 -14.47 17.59 -11.17
C GLU A 191 -13.39 17.51 -10.06
N ALA A 192 -12.46 16.55 -10.17
CA ALA A 192 -11.35 16.40 -9.23
C ALA A 192 -10.42 17.62 -9.23
N ARG A 193 -10.09 18.19 -10.39
CA ARG A 193 -9.31 19.42 -10.49
C ARG A 193 -10.05 20.61 -9.87
N ALA A 194 -11.32 20.78 -10.19
CA ALA A 194 -12.14 21.85 -9.62
C ALA A 194 -12.22 21.75 -8.09
N LEU A 195 -12.33 20.52 -7.56
CA LEU A 195 -12.30 20.28 -6.12
C LEU A 195 -10.97 20.72 -5.49
N LEU A 196 -9.83 20.37 -6.11
CA LEU A 196 -8.52 20.79 -5.61
C LEU A 196 -8.35 22.31 -5.66
N VAL A 197 -8.77 22.96 -6.74
CA VAL A 197 -8.76 24.44 -6.84
C VAL A 197 -9.60 25.06 -5.73
N ALA A 198 -10.82 24.55 -5.52
CA ALA A 198 -11.71 25.04 -4.46
C ALA A 198 -11.05 24.91 -3.08
N GLU A 199 -10.43 23.77 -2.79
CA GLU A 199 -9.74 23.55 -1.51
C GLU A 199 -8.52 24.47 -1.36
N CYS A 200 -7.69 24.61 -2.40
CA CYS A 200 -6.55 25.53 -2.38
C CYS A 200 -6.93 26.99 -2.16
N ARG A 201 -8.12 27.42 -2.61
CA ARG A 201 -8.64 28.77 -2.36
C ARG A 201 -9.02 29.00 -0.89
N THR A 202 -9.26 27.95 -0.11
CA THR A 202 -9.54 28.08 1.33
C THR A 202 -8.28 28.33 2.16
N ILE A 203 -7.09 28.10 1.59
CA ILE A 203 -5.80 28.27 2.28
C ILE A 203 -5.44 29.78 2.27
N PRO A 204 -5.24 30.42 3.44
CA PRO A 204 -4.79 31.81 3.51
C PRO A 204 -3.42 31.98 2.84
N GLN A 205 -3.17 33.15 2.26
CA GLN A 205 -1.91 33.49 1.60
C GLN A 205 -0.73 33.64 2.58
N ASP A 206 -1.03 33.82 3.88
CA ASP A 206 -0.05 34.14 4.94
C ASP A 206 0.64 32.91 5.59
N ALA A 207 0.45 31.72 5.05
CA ALA A 207 1.16 30.52 5.52
C ALA A 207 2.57 30.44 4.91
N GLU A 208 3.42 31.45 5.15
CA GLU A 208 4.85 31.27 5.01
C GLU A 208 5.33 30.26 6.05
N PRO A 209 6.11 29.24 5.68
CA PRO A 209 6.79 28.41 6.66
C PRO A 209 7.76 29.33 7.41
N ALA A 210 7.68 29.31 8.74
CA ALA A 210 8.65 29.98 9.62
C ALA A 210 10.04 29.34 9.38
N GLU A 211 10.77 29.85 8.39
CA GLU A 211 12.17 29.57 8.24
C GLU A 211 12.96 30.53 9.12
N ASN A 212 13.65 29.93 10.08
CA ASN A 212 14.75 30.43 10.88
C ASN A 212 15.30 31.82 10.50
N LYS A 213 14.85 32.83 11.21
CA LYS A 213 15.65 34.06 11.41
C LYS A 213 16.67 33.77 12.49
N ASN A 214 17.85 33.31 12.11
CA ASN A 214 19.08 33.47 12.89
C ASN A 214 20.27 33.43 11.92
N GLN A 215 20.69 34.62 11.52
CA GLN A 215 22.12 34.99 11.48
C GLN A 215 22.23 36.45 11.04
N GLU A 216 22.23 37.34 12.04
CA GLU A 216 22.91 38.62 11.92
C GLU A 216 24.41 38.36 11.85
N VAL A 217 25.01 38.66 10.74
CA VAL A 217 26.47 38.96 10.72
C VAL A 217 26.64 40.31 10.02
N ALA A 218 26.99 41.29 10.83
CA ALA A 218 27.40 42.62 10.38
C ALA A 218 28.64 42.53 9.49
N ALA A 219 28.57 43.13 8.31
CA ALA A 219 29.76 43.57 7.60
C ALA A 219 29.48 44.94 6.93
N HIS A 220 30.13 45.94 7.47
CA HIS A 220 30.23 47.28 6.85
C HIS A 220 30.96 47.18 5.52
N SER A 221 30.35 47.69 4.43
CA SER A 221 31.13 48.33 3.35
C SER A 221 30.23 49.16 2.40
N SER A 222 30.60 50.40 2.29
CA SER A 222 30.49 51.42 1.27
C SER A 222 29.15 51.66 0.54
N ALA A 223 28.58 52.80 0.88
CA ALA A 223 27.32 53.35 0.40
C ALA A 223 27.31 53.89 -1.07
N ASN A 224 28.31 53.61 -1.88
CA ASN A 224 28.43 54.25 -3.21
C ASN A 224 28.26 53.33 -4.44
N GLU A 225 28.14 52.02 -4.26
CA GLU A 225 27.89 51.13 -5.41
C GLU A 225 26.41 50.76 -5.62
N LYS A 226 25.60 50.90 -4.57
CA LYS A 226 24.15 50.59 -4.66
C LYS A 226 23.32 51.65 -5.42
N ASP A 227 23.83 52.89 -5.48
CA ASP A 227 23.11 53.98 -6.12
C ASP A 227 23.41 54.07 -7.65
N PHE A 228 24.49 53.43 -8.09
CA PHE A 228 24.88 53.46 -9.51
C PHE A 228 24.24 52.35 -10.34
N PHE A 229 23.84 51.27 -9.73
CA PHE A 229 23.12 50.11 -10.31
C PHE A 229 21.70 50.01 -9.75
N SER A 230 21.03 51.11 -9.46
CA SER A 230 19.57 51.09 -9.37
C SER A 230 19.02 50.87 -10.78
N PHE A 231 18.96 49.62 -11.19
CA PHE A 231 17.95 49.23 -12.14
C PHE A 231 16.64 49.56 -11.38
N ASP A 232 15.70 50.28 -12.02
CA ASP A 232 14.32 50.25 -11.60
C ASP A 232 14.02 48.74 -11.53
N ASP A 233 14.03 48.19 -10.31
CA ASP A 233 13.38 46.94 -10.01
C ASP A 233 11.93 47.24 -10.44
N GLU A 234 11.64 46.95 -11.73
CA GLU A 234 10.30 46.56 -12.09
C GLU A 234 9.95 45.61 -10.96
N GLU A 235 9.12 46.13 -10.04
CA GLU A 235 8.60 45.37 -8.93
C GLU A 235 8.43 43.97 -9.50
N ASP A 236 9.31 43.02 -9.09
CA ASP A 236 8.99 41.64 -9.19
C ASP A 236 7.58 41.61 -8.63
N GLU A 237 6.60 41.81 -9.51
CA GLU A 237 5.25 41.42 -9.25
C GLU A 237 5.48 39.99 -8.78
N ILE A 238 5.50 39.87 -7.45
CA ILE A 238 5.24 38.58 -6.81
C ILE A 238 3.93 38.21 -7.46
N MET A 239 4.05 37.56 -8.61
CA MET A 239 2.93 37.06 -9.37
C MET A 239 2.21 36.22 -8.35
N SER A 240 1.23 36.85 -7.70
CA SER A 240 0.21 36.16 -6.91
C SER A 240 -0.38 35.17 -7.91
N PHE A 241 0.30 34.03 -8.04
CA PHE A 241 -0.13 32.98 -8.92
C PHE A 241 -1.57 32.71 -8.55
N SER A 242 -2.48 33.05 -9.45
CA SER A 242 -3.87 32.70 -9.29
C SER A 242 -3.88 31.24 -8.83
N THR A 243 -4.64 30.92 -7.79
CA THR A 243 -4.73 29.54 -7.27
C THR A 243 -4.92 28.53 -8.41
N ASP A 244 -5.65 28.95 -9.45
CA ASP A 244 -5.91 28.15 -10.64
C ASP A 244 -4.64 27.89 -11.45
N ALA A 245 -3.77 28.88 -11.57
CA ALA A 245 -2.48 28.74 -12.25
C ALA A 245 -1.54 27.83 -11.46
N GLU A 246 -1.49 27.95 -10.13
CA GLU A 246 -0.71 27.06 -9.26
C GLU A 246 -1.14 25.60 -9.43
N VAL A 247 -2.44 25.32 -9.36
CA VAL A 247 -2.95 23.95 -9.52
C VAL A 247 -2.69 23.43 -10.93
N LEU A 248 -2.86 24.27 -11.97
CA LEU A 248 -2.60 23.86 -13.35
C LEU A 248 -1.11 23.50 -13.57
N GLU A 249 -0.19 24.32 -13.06
CA GLU A 249 1.24 24.06 -13.13
C GLU A 249 1.63 22.83 -12.31
N TYR A 250 1.08 22.67 -11.11
CA TYR A 250 1.25 21.46 -10.32
C TYR A 250 0.83 20.21 -11.10
N MET A 251 -0.32 20.23 -11.77
CA MET A 251 -0.78 19.08 -12.56
C MET A 251 0.19 18.70 -13.69
N ARG A 252 0.91 19.67 -14.26
CA ARG A 252 1.92 19.46 -15.32
C ARG A 252 3.30 19.08 -14.78
N SER A 253 3.58 19.35 -13.51
CA SER A 253 4.87 19.11 -12.87
C SER A 253 5.25 17.63 -12.74
N GLY A 254 6.47 17.35 -12.29
CA GLY A 254 6.99 15.99 -12.07
C GLY A 254 6.22 15.18 -11.00
N SER A 255 6.67 13.95 -10.76
CA SER A 255 6.06 12.99 -9.82
C SER A 255 6.79 12.90 -8.47
N GLU A 256 7.90 13.62 -8.32
CA GLU A 256 8.71 13.62 -7.09
C GLU A 256 8.02 14.44 -5.99
N LEU A 257 8.12 13.96 -4.73
CA LEU A 257 7.47 14.62 -3.59
C LEU A 257 8.01 16.05 -3.37
N GLY A 258 9.31 16.28 -3.65
CA GLY A 258 9.95 17.58 -3.54
C GLY A 258 9.34 18.68 -4.41
N VAL A 259 8.61 18.31 -5.45
CA VAL A 259 7.87 19.24 -6.32
C VAL A 259 6.86 20.08 -5.53
N LEU A 260 6.29 19.55 -4.45
CA LEU A 260 5.33 20.27 -3.59
C LEU A 260 5.88 21.56 -3.00
N ASN A 261 7.21 21.69 -2.85
CA ASN A 261 7.83 22.91 -2.32
C ASN A 261 7.63 24.14 -3.24
N ARG A 262 7.34 23.92 -4.52
CA ARG A 262 7.05 24.97 -5.51
C ARG A 262 5.57 25.42 -5.49
N PHE A 263 4.70 24.68 -4.79
CA PHE A 263 3.25 24.84 -4.80
C PHE A 263 2.72 24.94 -3.37
N PRO A 264 2.83 26.10 -2.70
CA PRO A 264 2.59 26.22 -1.26
C PRO A 264 1.16 25.87 -0.86
N ARG A 265 0.15 26.24 -1.65
CA ARG A 265 -1.25 25.91 -1.37
C ARG A 265 -1.52 24.43 -1.53
N VAL A 266 -1.03 23.82 -2.62
CA VAL A 266 -1.13 22.37 -2.84
C VAL A 266 -0.41 21.60 -1.74
N LYS A 267 0.78 22.08 -1.31
CA LYS A 267 1.54 21.50 -0.18
C LYS A 267 0.75 21.58 1.12
N ALA A 268 0.07 22.70 1.40
CA ALA A 268 -0.77 22.85 2.59
C ALA A 268 -1.93 21.85 2.59
N VAL A 269 -2.62 21.68 1.45
CA VAL A 269 -3.68 20.67 1.28
C VAL A 269 -3.09 19.25 1.44
N PHE A 270 -1.91 18.98 0.86
CA PHE A 270 -1.22 17.70 1.05
C PHE A 270 -0.97 17.42 2.52
N MET A 271 -0.40 18.36 3.26
CA MET A 271 -0.12 18.20 4.69
C MET A 271 -1.40 17.97 5.50
N LYS A 272 -2.51 18.64 5.14
CA LYS A 272 -3.81 18.48 5.78
C LYS A 272 -4.39 17.08 5.55
N CYS A 273 -4.36 16.57 4.31
CA CYS A 273 -5.08 15.36 3.91
C CYS A 273 -4.24 14.08 4.01
N ASN A 274 -2.90 14.17 4.07
CA ASN A 274 -2.00 13.01 4.06
C ASN A 274 -1.34 12.70 5.42
N THR A 275 -1.86 13.25 6.51
CA THR A 275 -1.33 13.01 7.87
C THR A 275 -1.59 11.59 8.36
N ALA A 276 -2.72 11.00 7.93
CA ALA A 276 -3.07 9.63 8.29
C ALA A 276 -2.33 8.60 7.42
N THR A 277 -2.09 7.42 7.98
CA THR A 277 -1.61 6.28 7.23
C THR A 277 -2.77 5.50 6.61
N PRO A 278 -2.59 4.89 5.42
CA PRO A 278 -3.67 4.16 4.74
C PRO A 278 -4.00 2.80 5.37
N SER A 279 -3.19 2.34 6.35
CA SER A 279 -3.38 1.06 7.03
C SER A 279 -2.84 1.08 8.47
N SER A 280 -3.25 0.11 9.29
CA SER A 280 -2.75 -0.11 10.66
C SER A 280 -1.37 -0.78 10.71
N ALA A 281 -0.81 -1.19 9.58
CA ALA A 281 0.42 -1.97 9.54
C ALA A 281 1.63 -1.30 10.23
N PRO A 282 1.88 0.03 10.11
CA PRO A 282 2.93 0.69 10.86
C PRO A 282 2.75 0.56 12.38
N VAL A 283 1.53 0.70 12.86
CA VAL A 283 1.18 0.57 14.28
C VAL A 283 1.36 -0.88 14.75
N GLU A 284 0.93 -1.85 13.96
CA GLU A 284 1.11 -3.27 14.29
C GLU A 284 2.60 -3.66 14.35
N ARG A 285 3.43 -3.11 13.46
CA ARG A 285 4.89 -3.28 13.50
C ARG A 285 5.48 -2.69 14.77
N LEU A 286 5.03 -1.50 15.17
CA LEU A 286 5.47 -0.85 16.41
C LEU A 286 5.13 -1.71 17.62
N PHE A 287 3.91 -2.24 17.71
CA PHE A 287 3.52 -3.14 18.79
C PHE A 287 4.29 -4.46 18.77
N SER A 288 4.56 -5.03 17.60
CA SER A 288 5.39 -6.22 17.46
C SER A 288 6.82 -5.98 17.97
N LEU A 289 7.38 -4.80 17.65
CA LEU A 289 8.69 -4.37 18.16
C LEU A 289 8.64 -4.17 19.68
N GLY A 290 7.55 -3.61 20.22
CA GLY A 290 7.30 -3.47 21.65
C GLY A 290 7.33 -4.82 22.37
N GLY A 291 6.74 -5.85 21.78
CA GLY A 291 6.77 -7.22 22.33
C GLY A 291 8.18 -7.81 22.41
N LEU A 292 9.11 -7.39 21.53
CA LEU A 292 10.52 -7.78 21.62
C LEU A 292 11.29 -7.02 22.71
N VAL A 293 10.83 -5.82 23.09
CA VAL A 293 11.40 -5.04 24.20
C VAL A 293 10.85 -5.51 25.52
N LEU A 294 9.53 -5.73 25.62
CA LEU A 294 8.83 -6.19 26.81
C LEU A 294 8.74 -7.72 26.81
N THR A 295 9.78 -8.36 27.32
CA THR A 295 9.82 -9.82 27.48
C THR A 295 9.50 -10.21 28.92
N PRO A 296 9.10 -11.48 29.20
CA PRO A 296 8.90 -11.96 30.58
C PRO A 296 10.08 -11.74 31.50
N ARG A 297 11.30 -11.70 30.97
CA ARG A 297 12.53 -11.40 31.73
C ARG A 297 12.72 -9.90 32.00
N ARG A 298 12.01 -9.01 31.28
CA ARG A 298 12.07 -7.55 31.38
C ARG A 298 10.73 -6.93 31.80
N ASN A 299 9.95 -7.64 32.60
CA ASN A 299 8.61 -7.22 33.05
C ASN A 299 8.62 -6.07 34.09
N ARG A 300 9.82 -5.63 34.54
CA ARG A 300 9.98 -4.51 35.51
C ARG A 300 10.39 -3.20 34.87
N LEU A 301 10.24 -3.08 33.53
CA LEU A 301 10.49 -1.80 32.87
C LEU A 301 9.37 -0.81 33.24
N SER A 302 9.75 0.41 33.62
CA SER A 302 8.78 1.51 33.72
C SER A 302 8.33 1.96 32.33
N ASP A 303 7.12 2.52 32.25
CA ASP A 303 6.54 2.99 30.96
C ASP A 303 7.49 3.93 30.20
N LYS A 304 8.11 4.90 30.89
CA LYS A 304 9.10 5.82 30.30
C LYS A 304 10.34 5.10 29.74
N ARG A 305 10.80 4.03 30.41
CA ARG A 305 11.93 3.24 29.91
C ARG A 305 11.55 2.38 28.73
N PHE A 306 10.36 1.80 28.78
CA PHE A 306 9.80 1.03 27.68
C PHE A 306 9.67 1.90 26.43
N GLU A 307 9.03 3.06 26.55
CA GLU A 307 8.85 4.03 25.47
C GLU A 307 10.20 4.45 24.83
N ARG A 308 11.18 4.83 25.68
CA ARG A 308 12.52 5.21 25.19
C ARG A 308 13.21 4.08 24.43
N LEU A 309 13.18 2.87 24.95
CA LEU A 309 13.77 1.71 24.29
C LEU A 309 13.07 1.37 22.98
N LEU A 310 11.75 1.51 22.93
CA LEU A 310 10.96 1.30 21.73
C LEU A 310 11.31 2.35 20.67
N LEU A 311 11.33 3.64 21.03
CA LEU A 311 11.69 4.73 20.13
C LEU A 311 13.12 4.61 19.60
N MET A 312 14.10 4.29 20.48
CA MET A 312 15.49 4.06 20.05
C MET A 312 15.58 2.90 19.04
N ARG A 313 14.83 1.85 19.26
CA ARG A 313 14.83 0.70 18.37
C ARG A 313 14.09 0.95 17.06
N TYR A 314 13.03 1.75 17.10
CA TYR A 314 12.26 2.12 15.92
C TYR A 314 13.05 3.10 15.04
N ASN A 315 13.74 4.04 15.66
CA ASN A 315 14.50 5.10 14.98
C ASN A 315 15.98 4.74 14.76
N HIS A 316 16.38 3.48 14.85
CA HIS A 316 17.79 3.07 14.73
C HIS A 316 18.41 3.45 13.39
N THR A 317 17.65 3.54 12.32
CA THR A 317 18.11 3.96 11.00
C THR A 317 18.56 5.42 10.97
N PHE A 318 17.91 6.30 11.74
CA PHE A 318 18.33 7.71 11.85
C PHE A 318 19.62 7.92 12.65
N CYS A 319 20.05 6.91 13.41
CA CYS A 319 21.31 6.97 14.14
C CYS A 319 22.50 6.47 13.29
N ALA A 320 22.26 5.70 12.25
CA ALA A 320 23.30 5.15 11.37
C ALA A 320 23.85 6.19 10.38
N ASP A 321 23.12 7.27 10.12
CA ASP A 321 23.56 8.37 9.24
C ASP A 321 24.42 9.42 9.96
N LEU A 322 24.79 9.18 11.22
CA LEU A 322 25.62 10.08 12.06
C LEU A 322 27.05 9.58 12.28
N GLU A 323 27.44 8.45 11.69
CA GLU A 323 28.82 7.95 11.63
C GLU A 323 29.40 8.18 10.21
#